data_866d44bcff91b2455a81df6986d4a3af
#
_entry.id   866d44bcff91b2455a81df6986d4a3af
#
_cell.length_a   1.000
_cell.length_b   1.000
_cell.length_c   1.000
_cell.angle_alpha   90.00
_cell.angle_beta   90.00
_cell.angle_gamma   90.00
#
_symmetry.space_group_name_H-M   'P 1'
#
loop_
_entity.id
_entity.type
_entity.pdbx_description
1 polymer ?
#
loop_
_entity_poly.entity_id
_entity_poly.type
_entity_poly.pdbx_seq_one_letter_code
_entity_poly.pdbx_strand_id
1 'polypeptide(L)'
;EFAVYALTAHRSVEMLIGQALEFNPAVVCIADESCYPRLRDALSDLPIKVMAGEKALEEIVTMPSIDVVVAAMVGYAGLPSTIAAIKAKKTIALANKETLVVAGEIICRLAHRNKVAILPVDSEHSAIFQSLVGENPNSIEKLLLTASGGPFRTFTYEQMQYVTAAEALLHPNWEMGTKITIDSASMMNKGFEVIEARWLFNIPVEKIQVLVHPQSVVHSAVQFVDGSVKAQLGTPDMRMPIQYALTYPERWQSDVPRLDLFATQNLTFEEPDLQRFPNLTLAYEAMNRGGNMPCVLNAANEVVNQA
;
A
#
# COMPACT_ATOMS: atom_id res chain seq x y z
N GLU A 1 23.80 0.68 0.17
CA GLU A 1 23.38 0.84 1.58
C GLU A 1 22.36 1.96 1.69
N PHE A 2 21.35 1.77 2.57
CA PHE A 2 20.43 2.83 2.97
C PHE A 2 20.85 3.40 4.31
N ALA A 3 20.69 4.71 4.47
CA ALA A 3 20.78 5.36 5.76
C ALA A 3 19.36 5.72 6.24
N VAL A 4 18.99 5.29 7.43
CA VAL A 4 17.74 5.69 8.07
C VAL A 4 17.95 7.08 8.68
N TYR A 5 17.50 8.11 7.95
CA TYR A 5 17.67 9.50 8.40
C TYR A 5 16.62 9.90 9.43
N ALA A 6 15.37 9.50 9.22
CA ALA A 6 14.27 9.81 10.11
C ALA A 6 13.34 8.61 10.30
N LEU A 7 12.79 8.46 11.50
CA LEU A 7 11.73 7.48 11.83
C LEU A 7 10.54 8.22 12.40
N THR A 8 9.34 7.80 12.00
CA THR A 8 8.10 8.42 12.48
C THR A 8 7.08 7.38 12.89
N ALA A 9 6.27 7.66 13.90
CA ALA A 9 5.14 6.84 14.31
C ALA A 9 3.97 7.72 14.77
N HIS A 10 2.75 7.16 14.84
CA HIS A 10 1.61 7.87 15.40
C HIS A 10 1.64 7.82 16.93
N ARG A 11 1.49 6.61 17.52
CA ARG A 11 1.42 6.38 18.98
C ARG A 11 2.38 5.30 19.48
N SER A 12 2.98 4.53 18.59
CA SER A 12 3.81 3.37 18.94
C SER A 12 5.17 3.79 19.50
N VAL A 13 5.17 4.50 20.63
CA VAL A 13 6.35 5.15 21.21
C VAL A 13 7.44 4.13 21.57
N GLU A 14 7.10 2.99 22.17
CA GLU A 14 8.10 1.99 22.57
C GLU A 14 8.77 1.33 21.35
N MET A 15 8.01 1.05 20.30
CA MET A 15 8.57 0.54 19.05
C MET A 15 9.49 1.59 18.41
N LEU A 16 9.08 2.85 18.38
CA LEU A 16 9.89 3.94 17.83
C LEU A 16 11.20 4.13 18.60
N ILE A 17 11.17 4.01 19.94
CA ILE A 17 12.38 4.02 20.78
C ILE A 17 13.31 2.87 20.39
N GLY A 18 12.80 1.64 20.33
CA GLY A 18 13.59 0.46 19.94
C GLY A 18 14.26 0.64 18.57
N GLN A 19 13.51 1.10 17.59
CA GLN A 19 14.03 1.38 16.24
C GLN A 19 15.04 2.53 16.24
N ALA A 20 14.82 3.58 17.05
CA ALA A 20 15.78 4.69 17.16
C ALA A 20 17.12 4.24 17.75
N LEU A 21 17.10 3.34 18.73
CA LEU A 21 18.30 2.76 19.32
C LEU A 21 19.04 1.84 18.35
N GLU A 22 18.31 1.10 17.51
CA GLU A 22 18.88 0.18 16.52
C GLU A 22 19.49 0.92 15.33
N PHE A 23 18.73 1.85 14.74
CA PHE A 23 19.11 2.49 13.47
C PHE A 23 19.80 3.85 13.64
N ASN A 24 19.83 4.40 14.84
CA ASN A 24 20.46 5.68 15.18
C ASN A 24 20.16 6.81 14.16
N PRO A 25 18.86 7.13 13.90
CA PRO A 25 18.48 8.15 12.93
C PRO A 25 18.87 9.56 13.44
N ALA A 26 18.97 10.52 12.51
CA ALA A 26 19.17 11.93 12.89
C ALA A 26 17.93 12.54 13.56
N VAL A 27 16.74 12.06 13.20
CA VAL A 27 15.46 12.62 13.67
C VAL A 27 14.46 11.50 13.96
N VAL A 28 13.68 11.65 15.02
CA VAL A 28 12.47 10.87 15.27
C VAL A 28 11.27 11.77 15.52
N CYS A 29 10.08 11.32 15.12
CA CYS A 29 8.85 12.07 15.35
C CYS A 29 7.71 11.16 15.78
N ILE A 30 6.97 11.59 16.80
CA ILE A 30 5.70 10.98 17.22
C ILE A 30 4.55 11.94 16.90
N ALA A 31 3.53 11.47 16.15
CA ALA A 31 2.42 12.33 15.76
C ALA A 31 1.52 12.71 16.95
N ASP A 32 1.28 11.77 17.86
CA ASP A 32 0.55 12.03 19.11
C ASP A 32 1.47 12.75 20.12
N GLU A 33 1.24 14.04 20.31
CA GLU A 33 2.03 14.89 21.21
C GLU A 33 2.02 14.42 22.66
N SER A 34 0.99 13.65 23.09
CA SER A 34 0.93 13.09 24.43
C SER A 34 2.05 12.07 24.71
N CYS A 35 2.58 11.46 23.67
CA CYS A 35 3.69 10.50 23.73
C CYS A 35 5.08 11.18 23.70
N TYR A 36 5.15 12.49 23.40
CA TYR A 36 6.42 13.21 23.25
C TYR A 36 7.33 13.15 24.49
N PRO A 37 6.83 13.41 25.74
CA PRO A 37 7.70 13.37 26.92
C PRO A 37 8.42 12.02 27.06
N ARG A 38 7.70 10.92 26.89
CA ARG A 38 8.25 9.56 26.97
C ARG A 38 9.33 9.30 25.94
N LEU A 39 9.09 9.73 24.67
CA LEU A 39 10.06 9.58 23.58
C LEU A 39 11.30 10.41 23.81
N ARG A 40 11.14 11.69 24.19
CA ARG A 40 12.23 12.62 24.48
C ARG A 40 13.13 12.11 25.61
N ASP A 41 12.51 11.68 26.71
CA ASP A 41 13.28 11.27 27.91
C ASP A 41 14.05 9.98 27.62
N ALA A 42 13.50 9.05 26.85
CA ALA A 42 14.18 7.82 26.46
C ALA A 42 15.39 8.02 25.53
N LEU A 43 15.39 9.09 24.76
CA LEU A 43 16.45 9.39 23.78
C LEU A 43 17.33 10.59 24.18
N SER A 44 17.21 11.09 25.42
CA SER A 44 17.89 12.31 25.89
C SER A 44 19.41 12.28 25.79
N ASP A 45 20.01 11.09 25.94
CA ASP A 45 21.46 10.90 25.92
C ASP A 45 22.03 10.63 24.51
N LEU A 46 21.18 10.67 23.48
CA LEU A 46 21.57 10.40 22.09
C LEU A 46 21.50 11.67 21.24
N PRO A 47 22.34 11.78 20.21
CA PRO A 47 22.33 12.92 19.29
C PRO A 47 21.17 12.86 18.29
N ILE A 48 19.98 12.50 18.75
CA ILE A 48 18.77 12.34 17.94
C ILE A 48 17.82 13.51 18.21
N LYS A 49 17.43 14.24 17.17
CA LYS A 49 16.41 15.29 17.30
C LYS A 49 15.03 14.63 17.47
N VAL A 50 14.38 14.91 18.59
CA VAL A 50 13.02 14.42 18.87
C VAL A 50 12.00 15.49 18.54
N MET A 51 10.99 15.14 17.73
CA MET A 51 9.92 16.03 17.28
C MET A 51 8.55 15.40 17.57
N ALA A 52 7.49 16.23 17.60
CA ALA A 52 6.13 15.75 17.80
C ALA A 52 5.11 16.56 17.01
N GLY A 53 3.95 15.95 16.74
CA GLY A 53 2.81 16.54 16.07
C GLY A 53 2.81 16.40 14.57
N GLU A 54 1.65 16.59 13.96
CA GLU A 54 1.45 16.42 12.51
C GLU A 54 2.28 17.37 11.66
N LYS A 55 2.43 18.63 12.12
CA LYS A 55 3.28 19.61 11.42
C LYS A 55 4.75 19.20 11.38
N ALA A 56 5.23 18.54 12.42
CA ALA A 56 6.59 18.02 12.45
C ALA A 56 6.80 16.91 11.42
N LEU A 57 5.79 16.09 11.15
CA LEU A 57 5.84 15.08 10.06
C LEU A 57 6.02 15.75 8.69
N GLU A 58 5.28 16.85 8.43
CA GLU A 58 5.44 17.61 7.19
C GLU A 58 6.82 18.29 7.09
N GLU A 59 7.35 18.80 8.21
CA GLU A 59 8.70 19.40 8.26
C GLU A 59 9.79 18.38 7.94
N ILE A 60 9.72 17.19 8.57
CA ILE A 60 10.75 16.14 8.42
C ILE A 60 10.90 15.73 6.97
N VAL A 61 9.80 15.42 6.28
CA VAL A 61 9.86 14.93 4.89
C VAL A 61 10.43 15.97 3.90
N THR A 62 10.57 17.22 4.31
CA THR A 62 11.18 18.27 3.48
C THR A 62 12.68 18.46 3.73
N MET A 63 13.26 17.78 4.72
CA MET A 63 14.67 17.95 5.08
C MET A 63 15.60 17.60 3.92
N PRO A 64 16.67 18.41 3.67
CA PRO A 64 17.54 18.21 2.50
C PRO A 64 18.22 16.84 2.43
N SER A 65 18.54 16.25 3.59
CA SER A 65 19.23 14.96 3.69
C SER A 65 18.35 13.74 3.40
N ILE A 66 17.08 13.93 3.12
CA ILE A 66 16.16 12.84 2.76
C ILE A 66 16.04 12.79 1.24
N ASP A 67 16.31 11.62 0.65
CA ASP A 67 16.15 11.37 -0.78
C ASP A 67 14.81 10.66 -1.07
N VAL A 68 14.45 9.70 -0.21
CA VAL A 68 13.26 8.86 -0.36
C VAL A 68 12.40 8.92 0.90
N VAL A 69 11.10 9.07 0.71
CA VAL A 69 10.10 8.99 1.78
C VAL A 69 9.29 7.71 1.61
N VAL A 70 9.35 6.81 2.60
CA VAL A 70 8.45 5.66 2.69
C VAL A 70 7.15 6.14 3.32
N ALA A 71 6.13 6.34 2.50
CA ALA A 71 4.81 6.82 2.92
C ALA A 71 3.96 5.62 3.37
N ALA A 72 4.06 5.24 4.65
CA ALA A 72 3.44 4.06 5.23
C ALA A 72 2.48 4.35 6.40
N MET A 73 2.06 5.60 6.58
CA MET A 73 1.05 5.95 7.58
C MET A 73 -0.33 5.47 7.14
N VAL A 74 -1.07 4.86 8.05
CA VAL A 74 -2.39 4.28 7.76
C VAL A 74 -3.46 5.37 7.58
N GLY A 75 -4.36 5.17 6.64
CA GLY A 75 -5.51 6.03 6.39
C GLY A 75 -5.13 7.42 5.84
N TYR A 76 -5.98 8.40 6.07
CA TYR A 76 -5.81 9.78 5.58
C TYR A 76 -4.56 10.49 6.15
N ALA A 77 -4.06 10.08 7.31
CA ALA A 77 -2.96 10.76 8.01
C ALA A 77 -1.65 10.88 7.20
N GLY A 78 -1.45 9.99 6.23
CA GLY A 78 -0.27 10.03 5.34
C GLY A 78 -0.34 11.08 4.22
N LEU A 79 -1.51 11.65 3.92
CA LEU A 79 -1.69 12.54 2.77
C LEU A 79 -0.94 13.87 2.90
N PRO A 80 -1.02 14.64 4.03
CA PRO A 80 -0.33 15.91 4.16
C PRO A 80 1.20 15.79 4.01
N SER A 81 1.81 14.83 4.70
CA SER A 81 3.25 14.59 4.61
C SER A 81 3.68 14.12 3.20
N THR A 82 2.87 13.31 2.51
CA THR A 82 3.15 12.92 1.12
C THR A 82 3.11 14.13 0.18
N ILE A 83 2.15 15.04 0.33
CA ILE A 83 2.10 16.29 -0.43
C ILE A 83 3.34 17.15 -0.17
N ALA A 84 3.77 17.30 1.10
CA ALA A 84 4.95 18.05 1.47
C ALA A 84 6.22 17.43 0.85
N ALA A 85 6.37 16.11 0.93
CA ALA A 85 7.48 15.38 0.33
C ALA A 85 7.58 15.58 -1.19
N ILE A 86 6.44 15.48 -1.91
CA ILE A 86 6.40 15.71 -3.37
C ILE A 86 6.80 17.15 -3.71
N LYS A 87 6.30 18.14 -2.96
CA LYS A 87 6.69 19.55 -3.15
C LYS A 87 8.18 19.77 -2.89
N ALA A 88 8.76 19.04 -1.95
CA ALA A 88 10.20 19.04 -1.66
C ALA A 88 11.02 18.17 -2.63
N LYS A 89 10.38 17.60 -3.67
CA LYS A 89 11.00 16.78 -4.71
C LYS A 89 11.64 15.49 -4.19
N LYS A 90 11.07 14.89 -3.14
CA LYS A 90 11.50 13.61 -2.61
C LYS A 90 10.84 12.47 -3.40
N THR A 91 11.58 11.41 -3.70
CA THR A 91 11.01 10.17 -4.24
C THR A 91 10.07 9.55 -3.20
N ILE A 92 8.92 9.06 -3.64
CA ILE A 92 7.92 8.47 -2.74
C ILE A 92 7.89 6.94 -2.96
N ALA A 93 8.20 6.17 -1.93
CA ALA A 93 7.86 4.75 -1.85
C ALA A 93 6.50 4.64 -1.16
N LEU A 94 5.44 4.42 -1.95
CA LEU A 94 4.05 4.57 -1.49
C LEU A 94 3.50 3.22 -1.03
N ALA A 95 3.29 3.08 0.28
CA ALA A 95 2.58 1.96 0.91
C ALA A 95 1.15 2.36 1.34
N ASN A 96 0.89 3.65 1.54
CA ASN A 96 -0.41 4.18 1.95
C ASN A 96 -1.30 4.39 0.71
N LYS A 97 -2.12 3.39 0.39
CA LYS A 97 -3.04 3.44 -0.76
C LYS A 97 -4.12 4.50 -0.62
N GLU A 98 -4.54 4.81 0.60
CA GLU A 98 -5.57 5.81 0.86
C GLU A 98 -5.18 7.19 0.34
N THR A 99 -3.91 7.50 0.29
CA THR A 99 -3.40 8.74 -0.36
C THR A 99 -3.89 8.88 -1.81
N LEU A 100 -3.85 7.80 -2.59
CA LEU A 100 -4.35 7.82 -3.98
C LEU A 100 -5.87 7.61 -4.07
N VAL A 101 -6.47 6.88 -3.15
CA VAL A 101 -7.93 6.74 -3.08
C VAL A 101 -8.58 8.10 -2.83
N VAL A 102 -8.07 8.84 -1.84
CA VAL A 102 -8.66 10.13 -1.43
C VAL A 102 -8.33 11.26 -2.40
N ALA A 103 -7.11 11.31 -2.92
CA ALA A 103 -6.59 12.47 -3.63
C ALA A 103 -5.75 12.10 -4.88
N GLY A 104 -5.99 10.95 -5.51
CA GLY A 104 -5.14 10.41 -6.57
C GLY A 104 -4.88 11.36 -7.72
N GLU A 105 -5.90 12.04 -8.24
CA GLU A 105 -5.74 13.04 -9.31
C GLU A 105 -4.81 14.18 -8.88
N ILE A 106 -4.98 14.68 -7.66
CA ILE A 106 -4.17 15.78 -7.11
C ILE A 106 -2.73 15.33 -6.93
N ILE A 107 -2.53 14.17 -6.33
CA ILE A 107 -1.20 13.60 -6.05
C ILE A 107 -0.44 13.31 -7.34
N CYS A 108 -1.05 12.62 -8.30
CA CYS A 108 -0.39 12.29 -9.57
C CYS A 108 -0.05 13.57 -10.37
N ARG A 109 -0.95 14.56 -10.40
CA ARG A 109 -0.70 15.85 -11.04
C ARG A 109 0.44 16.59 -10.35
N LEU A 110 0.48 16.58 -9.01
CA LEU A 110 1.52 17.22 -8.22
C LEU A 110 2.88 16.53 -8.44
N ALA A 111 2.93 15.21 -8.41
CA ALA A 111 4.13 14.42 -8.67
C ALA A 111 4.68 14.68 -10.07
N HIS A 112 3.82 14.67 -11.08
CA HIS A 112 4.21 14.97 -12.46
C HIS A 112 4.81 16.38 -12.61
N ARG A 113 4.15 17.40 -12.02
CA ARG A 113 4.64 18.79 -12.06
C ARG A 113 6.00 18.97 -11.38
N ASN A 114 6.25 18.25 -10.29
CA ASN A 114 7.50 18.30 -9.55
C ASN A 114 8.56 17.31 -10.07
N LYS A 115 8.23 16.47 -11.06
CA LYS A 115 9.07 15.38 -11.61
C LYS A 115 9.49 14.39 -10.51
N VAL A 116 8.56 14.05 -9.63
CA VAL A 116 8.76 13.10 -8.52
C VAL A 116 8.24 11.73 -8.94
N ALA A 117 9.04 10.70 -8.71
CA ALA A 117 8.62 9.32 -8.87
C ALA A 117 7.77 8.87 -7.67
N ILE A 118 6.67 8.19 -7.96
CA ILE A 118 5.89 7.44 -6.97
C ILE A 118 6.09 5.96 -7.27
N LEU A 119 6.78 5.26 -6.38
CA LEU A 119 7.12 3.85 -6.51
C LEU A 119 6.19 3.04 -5.61
N PRO A 120 5.44 2.07 -6.16
CA PRO A 120 4.49 1.30 -5.38
C PRO A 120 5.18 0.32 -4.43
N VAL A 121 4.70 0.27 -3.19
CA VAL A 121 5.10 -0.70 -2.16
C VAL A 121 4.04 -1.77 -1.96
N ASP A 122 2.76 -1.46 -2.21
CA ASP A 122 1.71 -2.47 -2.21
C ASP A 122 2.07 -3.62 -3.17
N SER A 123 1.95 -4.88 -2.73
CA SER A 123 2.50 -6.04 -3.44
C SER A 123 1.97 -6.19 -4.85
N GLU A 124 0.68 -5.98 -5.05
CA GLU A 124 0.01 -6.09 -6.34
C GLU A 124 0.46 -4.99 -7.31
N HIS A 125 0.57 -3.77 -6.80
CA HIS A 125 1.01 -2.62 -7.61
C HIS A 125 2.50 -2.70 -7.92
N SER A 126 3.31 -3.17 -6.97
CA SER A 126 4.72 -3.48 -7.21
C SER A 126 4.88 -4.53 -8.30
N ALA A 127 4.05 -5.58 -8.30
CA ALA A 127 4.07 -6.62 -9.32
C ALA A 127 3.72 -6.09 -10.72
N ILE A 128 2.68 -5.25 -10.81
CA ILE A 128 2.30 -4.57 -12.06
C ILE A 128 3.45 -3.67 -12.52
N PHE A 129 4.00 -2.84 -11.64
CA PHE A 129 5.12 -1.96 -11.93
C PHE A 129 6.33 -2.75 -12.48
N GLN A 130 6.71 -3.85 -11.82
CA GLN A 130 7.80 -4.72 -12.25
C GLN A 130 7.54 -5.34 -13.64
N SER A 131 6.29 -5.71 -13.92
CA SER A 131 5.88 -6.27 -15.21
C SER A 131 5.89 -5.24 -16.34
N LEU A 132 5.79 -3.96 -16.01
CA LEU A 132 5.79 -2.83 -16.97
C LEU A 132 7.20 -2.28 -17.25
N VAL A 133 8.23 -2.67 -16.50
CA VAL A 133 9.60 -2.18 -16.74
C VAL A 133 10.05 -2.54 -18.16
N GLY A 134 10.40 -1.53 -18.93
CA GLY A 134 10.85 -1.68 -20.32
C GLY A 134 9.73 -1.81 -21.34
N GLU A 135 8.45 -1.79 -20.93
CA GLU A 135 7.30 -1.90 -21.81
C GLU A 135 6.76 -0.52 -22.26
N ASN A 136 6.13 -0.50 -23.41
CA ASN A 136 5.41 0.67 -23.86
C ASN A 136 4.03 0.74 -23.18
N PRO A 137 3.69 1.83 -22.48
CA PRO A 137 2.37 1.95 -21.83
C PRO A 137 1.18 1.81 -22.81
N ASN A 138 1.35 2.16 -24.08
CA ASN A 138 0.29 2.03 -25.09
C ASN A 138 0.02 0.56 -25.50
N SER A 139 0.90 -0.38 -25.14
CA SER A 139 0.71 -1.81 -25.41
C SER A 139 -0.11 -2.52 -24.33
N ILE A 140 -0.51 -1.84 -23.26
CA ILE A 140 -1.31 -2.41 -22.19
C ILE A 140 -2.75 -2.61 -22.66
N GLU A 141 -3.21 -3.86 -22.71
CA GLU A 141 -4.61 -4.18 -22.92
C GLU A 141 -5.40 -4.04 -21.61
N LYS A 142 -4.94 -4.73 -20.53
CA LYS A 142 -5.51 -4.64 -19.20
C LYS A 142 -4.53 -5.01 -18.09
N LEU A 143 -4.82 -4.54 -16.89
CA LEU A 143 -4.16 -4.96 -15.66
C LEU A 143 -4.96 -6.10 -15.02
N LEU A 144 -4.25 -7.13 -14.57
CA LEU A 144 -4.81 -8.30 -13.88
C LEU A 144 -4.40 -8.22 -12.41
N LEU A 145 -5.30 -7.65 -11.59
CA LEU A 145 -5.06 -7.39 -10.17
C LEU A 145 -5.49 -8.61 -9.36
N THR A 146 -4.55 -9.33 -8.75
CA THR A 146 -4.88 -10.52 -7.97
C THR A 146 -5.35 -10.18 -6.56
N ALA A 147 -6.16 -11.05 -5.98
CA ALA A 147 -6.67 -10.99 -4.61
C ALA A 147 -6.63 -12.38 -3.98
N SER A 148 -6.33 -12.48 -2.68
CA SER A 148 -6.48 -13.75 -1.95
C SER A 148 -7.93 -14.22 -1.86
N GLY A 149 -8.87 -13.29 -1.96
CA GLY A 149 -10.30 -13.49 -1.74
C GLY A 149 -10.72 -13.37 -0.28
N GLY A 150 -9.78 -13.17 0.63
CA GLY A 150 -10.03 -13.01 2.07
C GLY A 150 -10.50 -14.29 2.78
N PRO A 151 -10.79 -14.22 4.08
CA PRO A 151 -11.19 -15.37 4.90
C PRO A 151 -12.55 -15.94 4.51
N PHE A 152 -13.45 -15.14 3.93
CA PHE A 152 -14.82 -15.53 3.61
C PHE A 152 -15.02 -15.98 2.15
N ARG A 153 -13.94 -16.17 1.40
CA ARG A 153 -13.99 -16.55 -0.03
C ARG A 153 -14.89 -17.74 -0.33
N THR A 154 -14.92 -18.74 0.55
CA THR A 154 -15.69 -19.99 0.38
C THR A 154 -17.05 -19.98 1.06
N PHE A 155 -17.41 -18.91 1.78
CA PHE A 155 -18.68 -18.80 2.51
C PHE A 155 -19.83 -18.58 1.53
N THR A 156 -21.02 -19.12 1.84
CA THR A 156 -22.24 -18.77 1.12
C THR A 156 -22.75 -17.40 1.57
N TYR A 157 -23.67 -16.81 0.81
CA TYR A 157 -24.30 -15.54 1.18
C TYR A 157 -24.99 -15.61 2.54
N GLU A 158 -25.64 -16.73 2.84
CA GLU A 158 -26.31 -16.95 4.15
C GLU A 158 -25.29 -17.02 5.29
N GLN A 159 -24.15 -17.69 5.08
CA GLN A 159 -23.10 -17.76 6.09
C GLN A 159 -22.49 -16.39 6.39
N MET A 160 -22.35 -15.53 5.37
CA MET A 160 -21.80 -14.19 5.55
C MET A 160 -22.66 -13.27 6.43
N GLN A 161 -23.95 -13.57 6.61
CA GLN A 161 -24.82 -12.78 7.50
C GLN A 161 -24.49 -12.97 8.99
N TYR A 162 -23.75 -13.99 9.35
CA TYR A 162 -23.44 -14.37 10.74
C TYR A 162 -21.95 -14.25 11.07
N VAL A 163 -21.12 -13.75 10.15
CA VAL A 163 -19.68 -13.59 10.39
C VAL A 163 -19.43 -12.52 11.43
N THR A 164 -18.37 -12.73 12.21
CA THR A 164 -17.95 -11.82 13.28
C THR A 164 -16.69 -11.04 12.89
N ALA A 165 -16.45 -9.91 13.56
CA ALA A 165 -15.20 -9.16 13.40
C ALA A 165 -13.97 -10.03 13.73
N ALA A 166 -14.08 -10.92 14.72
CA ALA A 166 -12.98 -11.82 15.07
C ALA A 166 -12.63 -12.80 13.94
N GLU A 167 -13.62 -13.33 13.21
CA GLU A 167 -13.40 -14.18 12.05
C GLU A 167 -12.83 -13.38 10.88
N ALA A 168 -13.25 -12.12 10.70
CA ALA A 168 -12.72 -11.25 9.66
C ALA A 168 -11.22 -10.95 9.84
N LEU A 169 -10.71 -11.02 11.08
CA LEU A 169 -9.29 -10.81 11.38
C LEU A 169 -8.40 -12.03 11.08
N LEU A 170 -8.96 -13.17 10.69
CA LEU A 170 -8.23 -14.40 10.38
C LEU A 170 -7.88 -14.47 8.88
N HIS A 171 -6.87 -13.70 8.45
CA HIS A 171 -6.46 -13.74 7.05
C HIS A 171 -5.65 -15.03 6.73
N PRO A 172 -5.96 -15.74 5.60
CA PRO A 172 -5.37 -17.05 5.33
C PRO A 172 -3.87 -17.03 4.98
N ASN A 173 -3.35 -15.96 4.39
CA ASN A 173 -2.00 -15.92 3.80
C ASN A 173 -1.09 -14.81 4.35
N TRP A 174 -1.66 -13.76 4.93
CA TRP A 174 -0.93 -12.56 5.33
C TRP A 174 -1.14 -12.23 6.81
N GLU A 175 -0.07 -11.87 7.49
CA GLU A 175 -0.12 -11.19 8.79
C GLU A 175 -0.15 -9.69 8.55
N MET A 176 -1.27 -9.05 8.88
CA MET A 176 -1.51 -7.63 8.55
C MET A 176 -2.12 -6.89 9.75
N GLY A 177 -2.11 -5.55 9.67
CA GLY A 177 -2.82 -4.72 10.64
C GLY A 177 -4.35 -4.94 10.59
N THR A 178 -5.03 -4.60 11.68
CA THR A 178 -6.48 -4.83 11.88
C THR A 178 -7.32 -4.27 10.72
N LYS A 179 -7.12 -3.00 10.37
CA LYS A 179 -7.91 -2.32 9.32
C LYS A 179 -7.81 -3.05 7.97
N ILE A 180 -6.60 -3.26 7.46
CA ILE A 180 -6.40 -3.89 6.15
C ILE A 180 -6.90 -5.34 6.13
N THR A 181 -6.88 -6.04 7.27
CA THR A 181 -7.42 -7.40 7.37
C THR A 181 -8.95 -7.40 7.23
N ILE A 182 -9.66 -6.47 7.88
CA ILE A 182 -11.11 -6.28 7.70
C ILE A 182 -11.43 -5.84 6.27
N ASP A 183 -10.68 -4.89 5.71
CA ASP A 183 -10.83 -4.46 4.33
C ASP A 183 -10.62 -5.62 3.33
N SER A 184 -9.70 -6.55 3.64
CA SER A 184 -9.50 -7.77 2.84
C SER A 184 -10.69 -8.73 2.95
N ALA A 185 -11.24 -8.92 4.16
CA ALA A 185 -12.38 -9.79 4.40
C ALA A 185 -13.64 -9.36 3.64
N SER A 186 -13.82 -8.07 3.43
CA SER A 186 -14.94 -7.46 2.70
C SER A 186 -14.65 -7.19 1.22
N MET A 187 -13.43 -7.48 0.75
CA MET A 187 -12.87 -7.07 -0.54
C MET A 187 -12.80 -5.55 -0.78
N MET A 188 -13.00 -4.72 0.24
CA MET A 188 -12.80 -3.27 0.13
C MET A 188 -11.32 -2.93 -0.11
N ASN A 189 -10.38 -3.68 0.52
CA ASN A 189 -8.96 -3.52 0.22
C ASN A 189 -8.69 -3.61 -1.29
N LYS A 190 -9.24 -4.61 -1.95
CA LYS A 190 -9.11 -4.78 -3.40
C LYS A 190 -9.81 -3.69 -4.19
N GLY A 191 -10.94 -3.19 -3.69
CA GLY A 191 -11.59 -2.01 -4.25
C GLY A 191 -10.70 -0.77 -4.21
N PHE A 192 -10.03 -0.51 -3.10
CA PHE A 192 -9.06 0.59 -2.99
C PHE A 192 -7.86 0.39 -3.90
N GLU A 193 -7.40 -0.83 -4.06
CA GLU A 193 -6.31 -1.16 -4.97
C GLU A 193 -6.67 -0.96 -6.44
N VAL A 194 -7.92 -1.18 -6.85
CA VAL A 194 -8.40 -0.80 -8.19
C VAL A 194 -8.28 0.71 -8.40
N ILE A 195 -8.66 1.51 -7.40
CA ILE A 195 -8.55 2.97 -7.45
C ILE A 195 -7.08 3.40 -7.51
N GLU A 196 -6.23 2.80 -6.68
CA GLU A 196 -4.80 3.06 -6.66
C GLU A 196 -4.15 2.73 -8.02
N ALA A 197 -4.44 1.56 -8.59
CA ALA A 197 -3.93 1.14 -9.91
C ALA A 197 -4.32 2.12 -11.02
N ARG A 198 -5.56 2.64 -11.00
CA ARG A 198 -6.02 3.66 -11.93
C ARG A 198 -5.10 4.88 -11.93
N TRP A 199 -4.70 5.32 -10.76
CA TRP A 199 -3.87 6.52 -10.60
C TRP A 199 -2.38 6.25 -10.85
N LEU A 200 -1.82 5.18 -10.32
CA LEU A 200 -0.41 4.84 -10.47
C LEU A 200 -0.03 4.58 -11.93
N PHE A 201 -0.86 3.85 -12.66
CA PHE A 201 -0.56 3.41 -14.03
C PHE A 201 -1.28 4.22 -15.10
N ASN A 202 -2.10 5.19 -14.69
CA ASN A 202 -2.92 6.01 -15.60
C ASN A 202 -3.74 5.15 -16.59
N ILE A 203 -4.32 4.05 -16.13
CA ILE A 203 -5.13 3.11 -16.92
C ILE A 203 -6.61 3.32 -16.59
N PRO A 204 -7.52 3.39 -17.59
CA PRO A 204 -8.96 3.45 -17.34
C PRO A 204 -9.42 2.29 -16.47
N VAL A 205 -10.39 2.55 -15.56
CA VAL A 205 -10.80 1.56 -14.55
C VAL A 205 -11.41 0.29 -15.18
N GLU A 206 -12.05 0.42 -16.31
CA GLU A 206 -12.60 -0.70 -17.11
C GLU A 206 -11.53 -1.67 -17.67
N LYS A 207 -10.27 -1.24 -17.67
CA LYS A 207 -9.11 -2.05 -18.04
C LYS A 207 -8.42 -2.69 -16.83
N ILE A 208 -8.96 -2.55 -15.63
CA ILE A 208 -8.44 -3.16 -14.40
C ILE A 208 -9.37 -4.30 -14.03
N GLN A 209 -8.90 -5.52 -14.21
CA GLN A 209 -9.65 -6.74 -13.90
C GLN A 209 -9.14 -7.37 -12.61
N VAL A 210 -10.03 -7.61 -11.66
CA VAL A 210 -9.70 -8.34 -10.43
C VAL A 210 -9.82 -9.84 -10.67
N LEU A 211 -8.83 -10.60 -10.20
CA LEU A 211 -8.77 -12.06 -10.22
C LEU A 211 -8.58 -12.56 -8.79
N VAL A 212 -9.40 -13.49 -8.34
CA VAL A 212 -9.17 -14.17 -7.05
C VAL A 212 -8.16 -15.30 -7.28
N HIS A 213 -7.03 -15.21 -6.58
CA HIS A 213 -5.91 -16.17 -6.61
C HIS A 213 -5.54 -16.58 -5.19
N PRO A 214 -6.17 -17.65 -4.67
CA PRO A 214 -6.07 -18.02 -3.25
C PRO A 214 -4.65 -18.33 -2.77
N GLN A 215 -3.79 -18.83 -3.66
CA GLN A 215 -2.41 -19.20 -3.32
C GLN A 215 -1.51 -17.98 -3.08
N SER A 216 -1.91 -16.79 -3.55
CA SER A 216 -1.16 -15.53 -3.43
C SER A 216 0.31 -15.61 -3.90
N VAL A 217 0.59 -16.49 -4.85
CA VAL A 217 1.92 -16.67 -5.48
C VAL A 217 2.12 -15.71 -6.63
N VAL A 218 1.09 -15.53 -7.47
CA VAL A 218 1.05 -14.48 -8.50
C VAL A 218 0.55 -13.21 -7.83
N HIS A 219 1.43 -12.21 -7.70
CA HIS A 219 1.10 -10.97 -7.03
C HIS A 219 0.34 -9.97 -7.89
N SER A 220 0.36 -10.07 -9.17
CA SER A 220 -0.47 -9.46 -10.22
C SER A 220 0.21 -9.59 -11.57
N ALA A 221 -0.50 -9.22 -12.65
CA ALA A 221 0.00 -9.36 -14.00
C ALA A 221 -0.48 -8.21 -14.91
N VAL A 222 0.13 -8.11 -16.07
CA VAL A 222 -0.26 -7.20 -17.15
C VAL A 222 -0.51 -8.02 -18.40
N GLN A 223 -1.66 -7.86 -19.03
CA GLN A 223 -1.96 -8.39 -20.35
C GLN A 223 -1.73 -7.32 -21.41
N PHE A 224 -1.02 -7.68 -22.47
CA PHE A 224 -0.68 -6.80 -23.56
C PHE A 224 -1.55 -7.07 -24.79
N VAL A 225 -1.58 -6.07 -25.72
CA VAL A 225 -2.42 -6.13 -26.94
C VAL A 225 -2.06 -7.26 -27.91
N ASP A 226 -0.88 -7.86 -27.78
CA ASP A 226 -0.47 -9.06 -28.52
C ASP A 226 -0.95 -10.36 -27.89
N GLY A 227 -1.67 -10.29 -26.76
CA GLY A 227 -2.19 -11.42 -26.00
C GLY A 227 -1.20 -11.98 -24.98
N SER A 228 0.04 -11.51 -24.93
CA SER A 228 1.00 -11.94 -23.91
C SER A 228 0.63 -11.44 -22.52
N VAL A 229 1.02 -12.20 -21.47
CA VAL A 229 0.82 -11.84 -20.08
C VAL A 229 2.16 -11.90 -19.35
N LYS A 230 2.53 -10.80 -18.69
CA LYS A 230 3.69 -10.75 -17.78
C LYS A 230 3.19 -10.65 -16.34
N ALA A 231 3.76 -11.46 -15.47
CA ALA A 231 3.40 -11.53 -14.05
C ALA A 231 4.65 -11.54 -13.19
N GLN A 232 4.54 -10.99 -11.97
CA GLN A 232 5.53 -11.17 -10.95
C GLN A 232 5.04 -12.23 -9.95
N LEU A 233 5.88 -13.21 -9.69
CA LEU A 233 5.63 -14.30 -8.76
C LEU A 233 6.62 -14.24 -7.59
N GLY A 234 6.18 -14.65 -6.41
CA GLY A 234 7.01 -14.72 -5.22
C GLY A 234 6.29 -15.32 -4.03
N THR A 235 7.01 -15.50 -2.94
CA THR A 235 6.42 -15.77 -1.63
C THR A 235 5.70 -14.53 -1.12
N PRO A 236 4.62 -14.66 -0.31
CA PRO A 236 3.92 -13.52 0.28
C PRO A 236 4.77 -12.87 1.38
N ASP A 237 5.66 -11.95 1.00
CA ASP A 237 6.58 -11.26 1.89
C ASP A 237 6.76 -9.80 1.44
N MET A 238 6.35 -8.86 2.30
CA MET A 238 6.41 -7.44 2.01
C MET A 238 7.82 -6.87 1.89
N ARG A 239 8.84 -7.57 2.39
CA ARG A 239 10.24 -7.13 2.24
C ARG A 239 10.64 -7.03 0.76
N MET A 240 10.05 -7.88 -0.10
CA MET A 240 10.35 -7.87 -1.54
C MET A 240 9.89 -6.57 -2.22
N PRO A 241 8.61 -6.17 -2.17
CA PRO A 241 8.15 -4.94 -2.81
C PRO A 241 8.73 -3.68 -2.13
N ILE A 242 8.93 -3.69 -0.80
CA ILE A 242 9.59 -2.59 -0.09
C ILE A 242 11.02 -2.40 -0.62
N GLN A 243 11.80 -3.48 -0.65
CA GLN A 243 13.18 -3.42 -1.15
C GLN A 243 13.20 -2.94 -2.60
N TYR A 244 12.34 -3.47 -3.47
CA TYR A 244 12.32 -3.08 -4.86
C TYR A 244 11.98 -1.59 -5.06
N ALA A 245 11.02 -1.06 -4.31
CA ALA A 245 10.71 0.37 -4.33
C ALA A 245 11.90 1.24 -3.89
N LEU A 246 12.70 0.76 -2.94
CA LEU A 246 13.87 1.49 -2.43
C LEU A 246 15.10 1.37 -3.34
N THR A 247 15.25 0.26 -4.08
CA THR A 247 16.45 -0.02 -4.90
C THR A 247 16.23 0.24 -6.38
N TYR A 248 15.01 0.50 -6.83
CA TYR A 248 14.72 0.68 -8.25
C TYR A 248 15.67 1.69 -8.91
N PRO A 249 16.23 1.35 -10.10
CA PRO A 249 15.89 0.23 -10.98
C PRO A 249 16.62 -1.09 -10.70
N GLU A 250 17.43 -1.17 -9.68
CA GLU A 250 18.28 -2.33 -9.38
C GLU A 250 17.52 -3.41 -8.57
N ARG A 251 18.04 -4.64 -8.62
CA ARG A 251 17.59 -5.75 -7.77
C ARG A 251 18.73 -6.17 -6.85
N TRP A 252 18.56 -5.90 -5.57
CA TRP A 252 19.54 -6.29 -4.58
C TRP A 252 19.23 -7.66 -3.99
N GLN A 253 20.26 -8.34 -3.50
CA GLN A 253 20.10 -9.59 -2.79
C GLN A 253 19.25 -9.37 -1.53
N SER A 254 18.37 -10.33 -1.24
CA SER A 254 17.54 -10.33 -0.03
C SER A 254 17.46 -11.72 0.57
N ASP A 255 17.12 -11.77 1.86
CA ASP A 255 16.90 -13.01 2.63
C ASP A 255 15.44 -13.50 2.55
N VAL A 256 14.65 -12.93 1.65
CA VAL A 256 13.27 -13.40 1.40
C VAL A 256 13.32 -14.85 0.90
N PRO A 257 12.50 -15.75 1.46
CA PRO A 257 12.41 -17.13 1.00
C PRO A 257 12.17 -17.21 -0.50
N ARG A 258 12.88 -18.11 -1.18
CA ARG A 258 12.69 -18.30 -2.62
C ARG A 258 11.43 -19.10 -2.88
N LEU A 259 10.67 -18.69 -3.90
CA LEU A 259 9.54 -19.45 -4.38
C LEU A 259 10.02 -20.80 -4.94
N ASP A 260 9.46 -21.88 -4.40
CA ASP A 260 9.64 -23.24 -4.92
C ASP A 260 8.46 -23.59 -5.83
N LEU A 261 8.71 -23.56 -7.14
CA LEU A 261 7.70 -23.91 -8.14
C LEU A 261 7.34 -25.41 -8.15
N PHE A 262 8.22 -26.28 -7.65
CA PHE A 262 7.89 -27.71 -7.53
C PHE A 262 6.94 -27.97 -6.36
N ALA A 263 7.08 -27.22 -5.26
CA ALA A 263 6.15 -27.27 -4.14
C ALA A 263 4.82 -26.57 -4.46
N THR A 264 4.81 -25.61 -5.38
CA THR A 264 3.64 -24.86 -5.81
C THR A 264 2.88 -25.69 -6.88
N GLN A 265 2.04 -26.63 -6.46
CA GLN A 265 1.44 -27.60 -7.36
C GLN A 265 0.46 -26.99 -8.38
N ASN A 266 -0.37 -26.03 -7.95
CA ASN A 266 -1.40 -25.42 -8.79
C ASN A 266 -1.52 -23.93 -8.54
N LEU A 267 -1.72 -23.17 -9.61
CA LEU A 267 -2.13 -21.77 -9.58
C LEU A 267 -3.55 -21.70 -10.10
N THR A 268 -4.49 -21.30 -9.26
CA THR A 268 -5.91 -21.20 -9.61
C THR A 268 -6.36 -19.74 -9.63
N PHE A 269 -7.27 -19.43 -10.53
CA PHE A 269 -7.84 -18.12 -10.69
C PHE A 269 -9.36 -18.23 -10.78
N GLU A 270 -10.06 -17.38 -10.04
CA GLU A 270 -11.52 -17.35 -9.98
C GLU A 270 -12.01 -15.92 -10.25
N GLU A 271 -13.22 -15.78 -10.76
CA GLU A 271 -13.87 -14.47 -10.84
C GLU A 271 -14.33 -14.05 -9.44
N PRO A 272 -14.21 -12.74 -9.06
CA PRO A 272 -14.74 -12.26 -7.81
C PRO A 272 -16.26 -12.30 -7.82
N ASP A 273 -16.86 -12.77 -6.72
CA ASP A 273 -18.32 -12.79 -6.55
C ASP A 273 -18.81 -11.42 -6.07
N LEU A 274 -19.29 -10.62 -7.01
CA LEU A 274 -19.73 -9.25 -6.75
C LEU A 274 -21.05 -9.16 -5.94
N GLN A 275 -21.82 -10.24 -5.85
CA GLN A 275 -23.01 -10.28 -5.01
C GLN A 275 -22.65 -10.48 -3.53
N ARG A 276 -21.70 -11.35 -3.25
CA ARG A 276 -21.19 -11.57 -1.90
C ARG A 276 -20.27 -10.45 -1.43
N PHE A 277 -19.53 -9.82 -2.33
CA PHE A 277 -18.56 -8.75 -2.04
C PHE A 277 -18.89 -7.46 -2.80
N PRO A 278 -20.01 -6.79 -2.45
CA PRO A 278 -20.46 -5.59 -3.16
C PRO A 278 -19.49 -4.40 -3.05
N ASN A 279 -18.61 -4.40 -2.05
CA ASN A 279 -17.62 -3.33 -1.85
C ASN A 279 -16.69 -3.16 -3.06
N LEU A 280 -16.37 -4.25 -3.77
CA LEU A 280 -15.60 -4.16 -5.01
C LEU A 280 -16.38 -3.40 -6.09
N THR A 281 -17.68 -3.66 -6.24
CA THR A 281 -18.55 -2.91 -7.16
C THR A 281 -18.61 -1.42 -6.81
N LEU A 282 -18.71 -1.09 -5.51
CA LEU A 282 -18.73 0.31 -5.03
C LEU A 282 -17.44 1.05 -5.43
N ALA A 283 -16.29 0.39 -5.43
CA ALA A 283 -15.03 1.01 -5.86
C ALA A 283 -15.03 1.36 -7.36
N TYR A 284 -15.49 0.45 -8.22
CA TYR A 284 -15.66 0.73 -9.65
C TYR A 284 -16.67 1.84 -9.90
N GLU A 285 -17.80 1.84 -9.19
CA GLU A 285 -18.80 2.91 -9.28
C GLU A 285 -18.25 4.26 -8.84
N ALA A 286 -17.51 4.31 -7.73
CA ALA A 286 -16.88 5.53 -7.25
C ALA A 286 -15.93 6.13 -8.28
N MET A 287 -15.11 5.28 -8.93
CA MET A 287 -14.22 5.72 -9.99
C MET A 287 -14.96 6.19 -11.23
N ASN A 288 -16.02 5.50 -11.64
CA ASN A 288 -16.83 5.88 -12.82
C ASN A 288 -17.58 7.19 -12.59
N ARG A 289 -18.06 7.46 -11.37
CA ARG A 289 -18.67 8.74 -11.00
C ARG A 289 -17.64 9.86 -10.93
N GLY A 290 -16.41 9.54 -10.54
CA GLY A 290 -15.32 10.51 -10.46
C GLY A 290 -15.48 11.57 -9.36
N GLY A 291 -14.77 12.67 -9.50
CA GLY A 291 -14.76 13.76 -8.52
C GLY A 291 -14.30 13.28 -7.14
N ASN A 292 -15.09 13.57 -6.11
CA ASN A 292 -14.77 13.19 -4.73
C ASN A 292 -15.35 11.82 -4.31
N MET A 293 -15.97 11.06 -5.19
CA MET A 293 -16.62 9.79 -4.83
C MET A 293 -15.66 8.75 -4.24
N PRO A 294 -14.41 8.58 -4.73
CA PRO A 294 -13.46 7.69 -4.08
C PRO A 294 -13.11 8.13 -2.66
N CYS A 295 -13.00 9.44 -2.41
CA CYS A 295 -12.79 9.99 -1.07
C CYS A 295 -13.99 9.70 -0.14
N VAL A 296 -15.21 9.84 -0.66
CA VAL A 296 -16.45 9.50 0.08
C VAL A 296 -16.48 8.01 0.43
N LEU A 297 -16.10 7.13 -0.51
CA LEU A 297 -16.01 5.70 -0.27
C LEU A 297 -15.00 5.39 0.84
N ASN A 298 -13.82 6.01 0.81
CA ASN A 298 -12.82 5.84 1.87
C ASN A 298 -13.35 6.33 3.22
N ALA A 299 -13.98 7.50 3.26
CA ALA A 299 -14.53 8.03 4.52
C ALA A 299 -15.63 7.12 5.11
N ALA A 300 -16.51 6.58 4.27
CA ALA A 300 -17.52 5.61 4.71
C ALA A 300 -16.86 4.33 5.28
N ASN A 301 -15.83 3.82 4.61
CA ASN A 301 -15.10 2.65 5.08
C ASN A 301 -14.37 2.89 6.41
N GLU A 302 -13.77 4.07 6.61
CA GLU A 302 -13.15 4.44 7.90
C GLU A 302 -14.16 4.42 9.05
N VAL A 303 -15.38 4.94 8.82
CA VAL A 303 -16.45 4.91 9.83
C VAL A 303 -16.87 3.48 10.16
N VAL A 304 -17.04 2.62 9.16
CA VAL A 304 -17.42 1.21 9.35
C VAL A 304 -16.33 0.43 10.10
N ASN A 305 -15.05 0.68 9.80
CA ASN A 305 -13.93 0.02 10.48
C ASN A 305 -13.76 0.44 11.96
N GLN A 306 -14.34 1.57 12.37
CA GLN A 306 -14.29 2.06 13.75
C GLN A 306 -15.48 1.61 14.59
N ALA A 307 -16.55 1.11 13.99
CA ALA A 307 -17.76 0.65 14.62
C ALA A 307 -17.67 -0.81 15.09
#